data_b41f77205acd47d3eb2b4008cc374646
#
_entry.id   b41f77205acd47d3eb2b4008cc374646
#
_cell.length_a   1.000
_cell.length_b   1.000
_cell.length_c   1.000
_cell.angle_alpha   90.00
_cell.angle_beta   90.00
_cell.angle_gamma   90.00
#
_symmetry.space_group_name_H-M   'P 1'
#
loop_
_entity.id
_entity.type
_entity.pdbx_description
1 polymer ?
#
loop_
_entity_poly.entity_id
_entity_poly.type
_entity_poly.pdbx_seq_one_letter_code
_entity_poly.pdbx_strand_id
1 'polypeptide(L)'
;MDGVLRAYRILHGMKRFPEILPATEGFFNRARFRRMKRTAFFINIGRGMTTRLDDLVAALQAGEIAGAGLDVYELEPLPSAHPLWALPNVLLTPHMAGHGPYLDERRFEIMADNCRAFAAGQPLRNQVDKASWF
;
A
#
# COMPACT_ATOMS: atom_id res chain seq x y z
N MET A 1 20.40 6.36 1.74
CA MET A 1 19.16 6.69 2.49
C MET A 1 18.17 7.57 1.71
N ASP A 2 18.61 8.38 0.74
CA ASP A 2 17.74 9.33 0.03
C ASP A 2 16.68 8.71 -0.92
N GLY A 3 16.90 7.50 -1.42
CA GLY A 3 15.96 6.85 -2.36
C GLY A 3 14.68 6.33 -1.70
N VAL A 4 14.79 5.77 -0.49
CA VAL A 4 13.64 5.26 0.29
C VAL A 4 12.74 6.41 0.73
N LEU A 5 13.35 7.52 1.18
CA LEU A 5 12.63 8.73 1.60
C LEU A 5 11.90 9.41 0.43
N ARG A 6 12.37 9.27 -0.82
CA ARG A 6 11.68 9.85 -1.98
C ARG A 6 10.45 9.04 -2.42
N ALA A 7 10.51 7.71 -2.37
CA ALA A 7 9.33 6.86 -2.61
C ALA A 7 8.27 7.10 -1.53
N TYR A 8 8.68 7.16 -0.27
CA TYR A 8 7.82 7.51 0.86
C TYR A 8 7.20 8.92 0.74
N ARG A 9 7.97 9.92 0.25
CA ARG A 9 7.46 11.28 0.00
C ARG A 9 6.47 11.36 -1.15
N ILE A 10 6.60 10.54 -2.19
CA ILE A 10 5.60 10.46 -3.27
C ILE A 10 4.29 9.92 -2.70
N LEU A 11 4.34 8.91 -1.83
CA LEU A 11 3.16 8.35 -1.18
C LEU A 11 2.58 9.29 -0.10
N HIS A 12 3.39 10.00 0.67
CA HIS A 12 2.93 10.99 1.66
C HIS A 12 2.52 12.35 1.09
N GLY A 13 3.04 12.74 -0.07
CA GLY A 13 2.59 13.95 -0.78
C GLY A 13 1.21 13.80 -1.43
N MET A 14 0.75 12.57 -1.62
CA MET A 14 -0.63 12.26 -1.97
C MET A 14 -1.43 12.27 -0.66
N LYS A 15 -2.13 13.37 -0.37
CA LYS A 15 -3.02 13.53 0.81
C LYS A 15 -4.18 12.52 0.87
N ARG A 16 -4.15 11.47 0.07
CA ARG A 16 -5.12 10.39 -0.03
C ARG A 16 -4.34 9.10 -0.28
N PHE A 17 -4.39 8.17 0.67
CA PHE A 17 -4.05 6.79 0.36
C PHE A 17 -4.98 6.37 -0.78
N PRO A 18 -4.45 5.83 -1.87
CA PRO A 18 -5.31 5.39 -2.93
C PRO A 18 -6.12 4.19 -2.43
N GLU A 19 -7.34 4.44 -1.99
CA GLU A 19 -8.37 3.44 -2.25
C GLU A 19 -8.29 3.12 -3.74
N ILE A 20 -8.66 1.91 -4.13
CA ILE A 20 -8.67 1.53 -5.55
C ILE A 20 -9.71 2.40 -6.24
N LEU A 21 -9.28 3.59 -6.65
CA LEU A 21 -10.04 4.43 -7.55
C LEU A 21 -9.62 4.03 -8.97
N PRO A 22 -10.52 4.05 -9.96
CA PRO A 22 -10.16 3.81 -11.35
C PRO A 22 -8.93 4.63 -11.80
N ALA A 23 -8.75 5.82 -11.22
CA ALA A 23 -7.61 6.71 -11.51
C ALA A 23 -6.27 6.23 -10.93
N THR A 24 -6.24 5.29 -9.98
CA THR A 24 -5.02 4.79 -9.34
C THR A 24 -4.70 3.35 -9.68
N GLU A 25 -5.60 2.65 -10.35
CA GLU A 25 -5.35 1.29 -10.83
C GLU A 25 -4.20 1.27 -11.83
N GLY A 26 -3.23 0.39 -11.59
CA GLY A 26 -2.03 0.29 -12.42
C GLY A 26 -1.21 1.58 -12.51
N PHE A 27 -1.34 2.47 -11.52
CA PHE A 27 -0.59 3.72 -11.49
C PHE A 27 0.91 3.48 -11.58
N PHE A 28 1.44 2.50 -10.84
CA PHE A 28 2.84 2.08 -10.93
C PHE A 28 2.97 1.04 -12.05
N ASN A 29 3.42 1.50 -13.20
CA ASN A 29 3.63 0.72 -14.41
C ASN A 29 5.06 0.89 -14.93
N ARG A 30 5.40 0.21 -16.03
CA ARG A 30 6.73 0.22 -16.64
C ARG A 30 7.29 1.61 -16.91
N ALA A 31 6.45 2.51 -17.40
CA ALA A 31 6.89 3.88 -17.71
C ALA A 31 7.31 4.64 -16.44
N ARG A 32 6.66 4.37 -15.31
CA ARG A 32 7.01 4.99 -14.03
C ARG A 32 8.24 4.37 -13.38
N PHE A 33 8.40 3.06 -13.43
CA PHE A 33 9.60 2.38 -12.94
C PHE A 33 10.85 2.87 -13.67
N ARG A 34 10.80 3.02 -14.98
CA ARG A 34 11.92 3.58 -15.80
C ARG A 34 12.32 5.01 -15.42
N ARG A 35 11.43 5.78 -14.81
CA ARG A 35 11.73 7.14 -14.33
C ARG A 35 12.31 7.17 -12.92
N MET A 36 12.35 6.05 -12.23
CA MET A 36 12.99 5.92 -10.93
C MET A 36 14.52 5.86 -11.09
N LYS A 37 15.21 6.18 -10.01
CA LYS A 37 16.68 5.96 -9.99
C LYS A 37 16.97 4.46 -9.91
N ARG A 38 18.03 4.00 -10.54
CA ARG A 38 18.47 2.60 -10.43
C ARG A 38 18.80 2.16 -8.99
N THR A 39 19.08 3.11 -8.10
CA THR A 39 19.29 2.89 -6.66
C THR A 39 18.02 2.97 -5.82
N ALA A 40 16.85 3.18 -6.43
CA ALA A 40 15.58 3.31 -5.71
C ALA A 40 15.03 1.95 -5.32
N PHE A 41 14.40 1.90 -4.14
CA PHE A 41 13.53 0.79 -3.72
C PHE A 41 12.08 1.20 -3.87
N PHE A 42 11.26 0.33 -4.45
CA PHE A 42 9.82 0.50 -4.53
C PHE A 42 9.17 -0.21 -3.35
N ILE A 43 8.38 0.51 -2.54
CA ILE A 43 7.68 -0.05 -1.37
C ILE A 43 6.19 0.17 -1.55
N ASN A 44 5.39 -0.91 -1.48
CA ASN A 44 3.94 -0.86 -1.51
C ASN A 44 3.33 -1.59 -0.31
N ILE A 45 2.73 -0.81 0.60
CA ILE A 45 1.97 -1.28 1.77
C ILE A 45 0.52 -0.78 1.72
N GLY A 46 0.10 -0.24 0.59
CA GLY A 46 -1.22 0.36 0.39
C GLY A 46 -2.22 -0.63 -0.22
N ARG A 47 -2.28 -0.65 -1.55
CA ARG A 47 -3.16 -1.58 -2.30
C ARG A 47 -2.42 -2.14 -3.51
N GLY A 48 -2.52 -3.45 -3.71
CA GLY A 48 -1.84 -4.16 -4.78
C GLY A 48 -2.23 -3.70 -6.18
N MET A 49 -3.51 -3.47 -6.40
CA MET A 49 -4.05 -2.99 -7.69
C MET A 49 -3.47 -1.65 -8.18
N THR A 50 -2.79 -0.88 -7.33
CA THR A 50 -2.08 0.33 -7.75
C THR A 50 -0.83 0.04 -8.56
N THR A 51 -0.36 -1.20 -8.58
CA THR A 51 0.91 -1.62 -9.19
C THR A 51 0.67 -2.73 -10.20
N ARG A 52 1.17 -2.59 -11.41
CA ARG A 52 1.26 -3.68 -12.39
C ARG A 52 2.45 -4.56 -12.02
N LEU A 53 2.19 -5.74 -11.42
CA LEU A 53 3.24 -6.61 -10.91
C LEU A 53 4.15 -7.16 -12.01
N ASP A 54 3.63 -7.44 -13.20
CA ASP A 54 4.45 -7.87 -14.35
C ASP A 54 5.46 -6.78 -14.75
N ASP A 55 5.04 -5.52 -14.74
CA ASP A 55 5.91 -4.39 -15.03
C ASP A 55 6.98 -4.19 -13.95
N LEU A 56 6.62 -4.43 -12.68
CA LEU A 56 7.56 -4.39 -11.57
C LEU A 56 8.60 -5.51 -11.66
N VAL A 57 8.18 -6.74 -11.94
CA VAL A 57 9.06 -7.89 -12.17
C VAL A 57 10.06 -7.56 -13.28
N ALA A 58 9.57 -7.07 -14.40
CA ALA A 58 10.41 -6.73 -15.52
C ALA A 58 11.41 -5.58 -15.19
N ALA A 59 11.00 -4.59 -14.38
CA ALA A 59 11.87 -3.51 -13.94
C ALA A 59 12.99 -4.00 -12.99
N LEU A 60 12.64 -4.92 -12.07
CA LEU A 60 13.60 -5.52 -11.14
C LEU A 60 14.61 -6.41 -11.87
N GLN A 61 14.16 -7.25 -12.78
CA GLN A 61 15.02 -8.12 -13.60
C GLN A 61 15.98 -7.33 -14.51
N ALA A 62 15.51 -6.20 -15.04
CA ALA A 62 16.32 -5.30 -15.87
C ALA A 62 17.23 -4.37 -15.05
N GLY A 63 17.20 -4.41 -13.72
CA GLY A 63 17.98 -3.50 -12.86
C GLY A 63 17.60 -2.03 -13.05
N GLU A 64 16.36 -1.74 -13.44
CA GLU A 64 15.83 -0.38 -13.55
C GLU A 64 15.63 0.26 -12.18
N ILE A 65 15.38 -0.58 -11.14
CA ILE A 65 15.34 -0.21 -9.73
C ILE A 65 16.14 -1.21 -8.90
N ALA A 66 16.57 -0.82 -7.70
CA ALA A 66 17.41 -1.65 -6.85
C ALA A 66 16.69 -2.82 -6.20
N GLY A 67 15.41 -2.66 -5.88
CA GLY A 67 14.62 -3.69 -5.22
C GLY A 67 13.20 -3.24 -4.91
N ALA A 68 12.42 -4.13 -4.29
CA ALA A 68 11.07 -3.82 -3.85
C ALA A 68 10.74 -4.45 -2.49
N GLY A 69 9.84 -3.80 -1.74
CA GLY A 69 9.17 -4.33 -0.55
C GLY A 69 7.67 -4.27 -0.77
N LEU A 70 7.00 -5.42 -0.73
CA LEU A 70 5.57 -5.52 -1.02
C LEU A 70 4.85 -6.22 0.13
N ASP A 71 3.79 -5.60 0.61
CA ASP A 71 2.85 -6.19 1.56
C ASP A 71 1.50 -6.49 0.91
N VAL A 72 1.29 -5.98 -0.33
CA VAL A 72 0.03 -6.07 -1.07
C VAL A 72 0.29 -6.43 -2.53
N TYR A 73 -0.66 -7.14 -3.16
CA TYR A 73 -0.52 -7.72 -4.50
C TYR A 73 -1.78 -7.49 -5.34
N GLU A 74 -1.69 -7.53 -6.68
CA GLU A 74 -2.85 -7.44 -7.58
C GLU A 74 -3.84 -8.59 -7.31
N LEU A 75 -3.32 -9.77 -7.01
CA LEU A 75 -4.08 -10.95 -6.61
C LEU A 75 -3.55 -11.45 -5.27
N GLU A 76 -4.42 -11.58 -4.28
CA GLU A 76 -4.07 -12.06 -2.94
C GLU A 76 -4.86 -13.33 -2.60
N PRO A 77 -4.17 -14.39 -2.12
CA PRO A 77 -2.72 -14.48 -1.91
C PRO A 77 -1.93 -14.50 -3.22
N LEU A 78 -0.67 -13.99 -3.19
CA LEU A 78 0.21 -14.02 -4.36
C LEU A 78 0.40 -15.47 -4.83
N PRO A 79 0.14 -15.79 -6.10
CA PRO A 79 0.27 -17.14 -6.61
C PRO A 79 1.67 -17.74 -6.36
N SER A 80 1.74 -19.00 -5.98
CA SER A 80 3.00 -19.69 -5.64
C SER A 80 4.01 -19.73 -6.79
N ALA A 81 3.54 -19.70 -8.03
CA ALA A 81 4.38 -19.67 -9.23
C ALA A 81 4.80 -18.26 -9.65
N HIS A 82 4.42 -17.21 -8.89
CA HIS A 82 4.69 -15.85 -9.31
C HIS A 82 6.20 -15.52 -9.28
N PRO A 83 6.77 -14.86 -10.32
CA PRO A 83 8.21 -14.61 -10.44
C PRO A 83 8.82 -13.83 -9.26
N LEU A 84 8.07 -13.00 -8.57
CA LEU A 84 8.53 -12.22 -7.39
C LEU A 84 9.15 -13.11 -6.31
N TRP A 85 8.67 -14.36 -6.13
CA TRP A 85 9.22 -15.28 -5.14
C TRP A 85 10.69 -15.66 -5.38
N ALA A 86 11.12 -15.62 -6.65
CA ALA A 86 12.48 -15.99 -7.05
C ALA A 86 13.46 -14.80 -7.12
N LEU A 87 12.99 -13.56 -6.94
CA LEU A 87 13.83 -12.37 -7.04
C LEU A 87 14.57 -12.10 -5.72
N PRO A 88 15.92 -12.06 -5.72
CA PRO A 88 16.70 -11.91 -4.49
C PRO A 88 16.63 -10.48 -3.89
N ASN A 89 16.18 -9.52 -4.67
CA ASN A 89 16.06 -8.10 -4.28
C ASN A 89 14.61 -7.68 -3.95
N VAL A 90 13.78 -8.64 -3.54
CA VAL A 90 12.39 -8.41 -3.17
C VAL A 90 12.12 -8.93 -1.76
N LEU A 91 11.46 -8.10 -0.95
CA LEU A 91 10.87 -8.48 0.33
C LEU A 91 9.36 -8.60 0.17
N LEU A 92 8.78 -9.73 0.58
CA LEU A 92 7.35 -9.99 0.51
C LEU A 92 6.80 -10.26 1.90
N THR A 93 5.66 -9.64 2.25
CA THR A 93 4.90 -9.89 3.46
C THR A 93 3.41 -10.10 3.13
N PRO A 94 2.65 -10.87 3.94
CA PRO A 94 1.32 -11.33 3.58
C PRO A 94 0.22 -10.34 4.02
N HIS A 95 0.22 -9.10 3.51
CA HIS A 95 -0.76 -8.05 3.78
C HIS A 95 -0.97 -7.81 5.29
N MET A 96 0.15 -7.61 5.99
CA MET A 96 0.16 -7.47 7.45
C MET A 96 0.68 -6.11 7.95
N ALA A 97 0.98 -5.16 7.06
CA ALA A 97 1.52 -3.86 7.44
C ALA A 97 0.57 -3.00 8.30
N GLY A 98 -0.71 -3.35 8.31
CA GLY A 98 -1.71 -2.75 9.20
C GLY A 98 -1.75 -3.36 10.59
N HIS A 99 -1.01 -4.43 10.86
CA HIS A 99 -0.95 -5.07 12.17
C HIS A 99 0.07 -4.34 13.06
N GLY A 100 -0.25 -4.20 14.33
CA GLY A 100 0.63 -3.55 15.29
C GLY A 100 0.20 -3.81 16.73
N PRO A 101 1.07 -3.54 17.71
CA PRO A 101 0.73 -3.67 19.11
C PRO A 101 -0.45 -2.74 19.46
N TYR A 102 -1.32 -3.20 20.33
CA TYR A 102 -2.51 -2.45 20.82
C TYR A 102 -3.55 -2.08 19.74
N LEU A 103 -3.50 -2.73 18.57
CA LEU A 103 -4.45 -2.42 17.50
C LEU A 103 -5.88 -2.82 17.86
N ASP A 104 -6.03 -3.99 18.48
CA ASP A 104 -7.34 -4.52 18.85
C ASP A 104 -7.95 -3.74 20.02
N GLU A 105 -7.13 -3.33 20.99
CA GLU A 105 -7.55 -2.45 22.09
C GLU A 105 -8.07 -1.11 21.53
N ARG A 106 -7.32 -0.48 20.63
CA ARG A 106 -7.71 0.79 20.00
C ARG A 106 -8.99 0.66 19.15
N ARG A 107 -9.15 -0.44 18.42
CA ARG A 107 -10.36 -0.74 17.66
C ARG A 107 -11.56 -0.90 18.60
N PHE A 108 -11.36 -1.64 19.71
CA PHE A 108 -12.40 -1.83 20.71
C PHE A 108 -12.80 -0.50 21.36
N GLU A 109 -11.86 0.34 21.74
CA GLU A 109 -12.13 1.68 22.31
C GLU A 109 -12.99 2.52 21.36
N ILE A 110 -12.59 2.63 20.07
CA ILE A 110 -13.33 3.41 19.07
C ILE A 110 -14.74 2.83 18.89
N MET A 111 -14.86 1.52 18.82
CA MET A 111 -16.17 0.85 18.67
C MET A 111 -17.06 1.08 19.87
N ALA A 112 -16.53 0.93 21.09
CA ALA A 112 -17.27 1.16 22.32
C ALA A 112 -17.72 2.62 22.47
N ASP A 113 -16.84 3.58 22.14
CA ASP A 113 -17.16 5.00 22.12
C ASP A 113 -18.27 5.32 21.11
N ASN A 114 -18.18 4.76 19.92
CA ASN A 114 -19.18 4.98 18.88
C ASN A 114 -20.54 4.35 19.24
N CYS A 115 -20.56 3.18 19.89
CA CYS A 115 -21.81 2.60 20.39
C CYS A 115 -22.46 3.50 21.45
N ARG A 116 -21.69 4.05 22.39
CA ARG A 116 -22.19 4.98 23.40
C ARG A 116 -22.72 6.28 22.79
N ALA A 117 -21.93 6.85 21.86
CA ALA A 117 -22.30 8.08 21.16
C ALA A 117 -23.58 7.90 20.34
N PHE A 118 -23.69 6.78 19.61
CA PHE A 118 -24.90 6.44 18.84
C PHE A 118 -26.12 6.32 19.73
N ALA A 119 -26.04 5.60 20.85
CA ALA A 119 -27.13 5.45 21.82
C ALA A 119 -27.56 6.78 22.46
N ALA A 120 -26.63 7.73 22.58
CA ALA A 120 -26.85 9.06 23.13
C ALA A 120 -27.25 10.12 22.08
N GLY A 121 -27.37 9.77 20.79
CA GLY A 121 -27.61 10.70 19.69
C GLY A 121 -26.49 11.70 19.47
N GLN A 122 -25.24 11.34 19.84
CA GLN A 122 -24.06 12.17 19.71
C GLN A 122 -23.28 11.85 18.40
N PRO A 123 -22.47 12.78 17.88
CA PRO A 123 -21.62 12.55 16.73
C PRO A 123 -20.65 11.36 16.94
N LEU A 124 -20.46 10.54 15.90
CA LEU A 124 -19.53 9.41 15.93
C LEU A 124 -18.09 9.86 15.65
N ARG A 125 -17.13 9.12 16.23
CA ARG A 125 -15.71 9.26 15.90
C ARG A 125 -15.42 8.58 14.55
N ASN A 126 -14.48 9.13 13.78
CA ASN A 126 -14.01 8.55 12.53
C ASN A 126 -15.15 8.28 11.51
N GLN A 127 -16.15 9.16 11.48
CA GLN A 127 -17.24 9.03 10.53
C GLN A 127 -16.74 9.26 9.11
N VAL A 128 -17.01 8.30 8.22
CA VAL A 128 -16.68 8.40 6.81
C VAL A 128 -17.74 9.22 6.09
N ASP A 129 -17.33 10.27 5.41
CA ASP A 129 -18.21 10.98 4.48
C ASP A 129 -18.37 10.15 3.20
N LYS A 130 -19.59 9.65 2.96
CA LYS A 130 -19.89 8.80 1.80
C LYS A 130 -19.79 9.53 0.46
N ALA A 131 -19.82 10.85 0.44
CA ALA A 131 -19.66 11.61 -0.80
C ALA A 131 -18.19 11.71 -1.22
N SER A 132 -17.28 11.83 -0.25
CA SER A 132 -15.84 11.93 -0.49
C SER A 132 -15.07 10.65 -0.15
N TRP A 133 -15.68 9.69 0.51
CA TRP A 133 -15.09 8.43 1.00
C TRP A 133 -13.97 8.60 2.04
N PHE A 134 -14.01 9.67 2.82
CA PHE A 134 -13.04 9.92 3.91
C PHE A 134 -13.73 10.32 5.21
#